data_c3e2b28be6eddad48d0702c85283769e
#
_entry.id   c3e2b28be6eddad48d0702c85283769e
#
_cell.length_a   1.000
_cell.length_b   1.000
_cell.length_c   1.000
_cell.angle_alpha   90.00
_cell.angle_beta   90.00
_cell.angle_gamma   90.00
#
_symmetry.space_group_name_H-M   'P 1'
#
loop_
_entity.id
_entity.type
_entity.pdbx_description
1 polymer ?
#
loop_
_entity_poly.entity_id
_entity_poly.type
_entity_poly.pdbx_seq_one_letter_code
_entity_poly.pdbx_strand_id
1 'polypeptide(L)'
;MVSQLRFRHDEDKRTCSFPGAGTMTAQRMFQHDKFQIQMMTMAKVSITLLAAVLAASPALAQTPGAATSATTPGSPPPPALGPRAGQAMLALSAQFAGNRKPIRSGLVWRVLSESFDGSPPRIVARSNEAEPSFALDPGIYLLHAAYGFASATKRITLGAQGLSDKLSISAGALSLAGSIGETPIAPAQLNFSVFVPLQGNSEGRLVASNVKSGELIRLPEGTYHIVSTYGDSNAIQRSDVRVESGQVTQATLHHRAAQVTLKLVAGPGGEAFAGTAFSVLTPGGDVIREAIGAFPQVILSEGDYVLIARQEGQVFSRDFKVEAGRDRDIEVIAR
;
A
#
# COMPACT_ATOMS: atom_id res chain seq x y z
N MET A 1 7.84 -61.13 -30.12
CA MET A 1 6.55 -61.09 -30.83
C MET A 1 6.05 -59.64 -30.75
N VAL A 2 6.17 -58.97 -31.85
CA VAL A 2 5.94 -57.54 -32.04
C VAL A 2 4.48 -57.32 -32.41
N SER A 3 3.79 -56.37 -31.79
CA SER A 3 2.55 -55.86 -32.35
C SER A 3 2.54 -54.32 -32.24
N GLN A 4 2.75 -53.70 -33.37
CA GLN A 4 2.57 -52.28 -33.66
C GLN A 4 1.08 -51.99 -33.82
N LEU A 5 0.54 -50.99 -33.11
CA LEU A 5 -0.75 -50.40 -33.39
C LEU A 5 -0.54 -48.96 -33.84
N ARG A 6 -0.72 -48.78 -35.14
CA ARG A 6 -0.92 -47.46 -35.79
C ARG A 6 -2.30 -46.93 -35.43
N PHE A 7 -2.40 -45.68 -34.96
CA PHE A 7 -3.65 -44.94 -34.95
C PHE A 7 -3.66 -43.91 -36.09
N ARG A 8 -4.72 -44.06 -36.88
CA ARG A 8 -5.07 -43.25 -38.04
C ARG A 8 -5.67 -41.92 -37.55
N HIS A 9 -5.29 -40.83 -38.22
CA HIS A 9 -6.02 -39.56 -38.28
C HIS A 9 -7.39 -39.78 -38.86
N ASP A 10 -8.41 -39.25 -38.20
CA ASP A 10 -9.72 -39.01 -38.83
C ASP A 10 -10.21 -37.63 -38.36
N GLU A 11 -10.34 -36.72 -39.33
CA GLU A 11 -10.95 -35.42 -39.21
C GLU A 11 -12.47 -35.60 -39.23
N ASP A 12 -13.17 -35.18 -38.20
CA ASP A 12 -14.62 -34.99 -38.31
C ASP A 12 -15.02 -33.60 -37.80
N LYS A 13 -15.38 -32.75 -38.75
CA LYS A 13 -15.94 -31.42 -38.57
C LYS A 13 -17.36 -31.55 -38.05
N ARG A 14 -17.63 -31.11 -36.83
CA ARG A 14 -18.99 -30.81 -36.38
C ARG A 14 -19.13 -29.33 -36.06
N THR A 15 -19.66 -28.61 -37.00
CA THR A 15 -20.21 -27.27 -36.86
C THR A 15 -21.45 -27.31 -35.97
N CYS A 16 -21.42 -26.70 -34.79
CA CYS A 16 -22.63 -26.29 -34.06
C CYS A 16 -22.88 -24.81 -34.29
N SER A 17 -23.93 -24.55 -35.08
CA SER A 17 -24.48 -23.22 -35.31
C SER A 17 -25.37 -22.82 -34.13
N PHE A 18 -25.08 -21.67 -33.46
CA PHE A 18 -26.01 -20.97 -32.58
C PHE A 18 -26.39 -19.64 -33.25
N PRO A 19 -27.69 -19.33 -33.38
CA PRO A 19 -28.12 -18.05 -33.93
C PRO A 19 -28.26 -17.02 -32.80
N GLY A 20 -27.72 -15.82 -33.02
CA GLY A 20 -28.09 -14.62 -32.29
C GLY A 20 -27.00 -14.01 -31.38
N ALA A 21 -26.00 -13.38 -31.95
CA ALA A 21 -25.23 -12.34 -31.27
C ALA A 21 -24.83 -11.31 -32.34
N GLY A 22 -25.43 -10.14 -32.24
CA GLY A 22 -25.13 -9.00 -33.09
C GLY A 22 -23.71 -8.53 -32.96
N THR A 23 -23.10 -8.22 -34.07
CA THR A 23 -21.79 -7.62 -34.27
C THR A 23 -21.74 -6.26 -33.51
N MET A 24 -21.11 -6.21 -32.35
CA MET A 24 -20.72 -4.93 -31.71
C MET A 24 -19.36 -4.52 -32.24
N THR A 25 -19.38 -3.47 -33.04
CA THR A 25 -18.21 -2.83 -33.64
C THR A 25 -17.30 -2.22 -32.53
N ALA A 26 -16.00 -2.40 -32.70
CA ALA A 26 -14.90 -1.93 -31.80
C ALA A 26 -14.87 -0.41 -31.53
N GLN A 27 -15.87 0.35 -31.94
CA GLN A 27 -15.94 1.80 -31.81
C GLN A 27 -16.64 2.29 -30.53
N ARG A 28 -17.18 1.39 -29.67
CA ARG A 28 -17.82 1.76 -28.39
C ARG A 28 -16.92 1.61 -27.17
N MET A 29 -15.73 1.01 -27.29
CA MET A 29 -14.78 0.89 -26.18
C MET A 29 -13.90 2.13 -25.97
N PHE A 30 -13.80 3.04 -26.94
CA PHE A 30 -12.96 4.24 -26.86
C PHE A 30 -13.67 5.49 -26.27
N GLN A 31 -14.95 5.41 -25.95
CA GLN A 31 -15.69 6.57 -25.40
C GLN A 31 -15.87 6.55 -23.87
N HIS A 32 -15.53 5.45 -23.18
CA HIS A 32 -15.68 5.39 -21.72
C HIS A 32 -14.43 5.90 -20.98
N ASP A 33 -13.25 5.90 -21.60
CA ASP A 33 -12.01 6.38 -20.98
C ASP A 33 -11.83 7.92 -21.01
N LYS A 34 -12.56 8.63 -21.89
CA LYS A 34 -12.47 10.10 -21.96
C LYS A 34 -13.28 10.84 -20.90
N PHE A 35 -14.19 10.17 -20.20
CA PHE A 35 -15.04 10.82 -19.17
C PHE A 35 -14.40 10.83 -17.77
N GLN A 36 -13.43 9.96 -17.49
CA GLN A 36 -12.73 9.91 -16.20
C GLN A 36 -11.57 10.91 -16.10
N ILE A 37 -11.01 11.37 -17.21
CA ILE A 37 -9.85 12.28 -17.23
C ILE A 37 -10.27 13.76 -17.05
N GLN A 38 -11.54 14.11 -17.26
CA GLN A 38 -12.01 15.51 -17.21
C GLN A 38 -12.50 15.95 -15.84
N MET A 39 -12.58 15.07 -14.84
CA MET A 39 -12.98 15.43 -13.46
C MET A 39 -11.81 15.70 -12.50
N MET A 40 -10.57 15.54 -12.94
CA MET A 40 -9.38 15.75 -12.08
C MET A 40 -8.66 17.11 -12.31
N THR A 41 -9.20 18.01 -13.16
CA THR A 41 -8.48 19.25 -13.55
C THR A 41 -9.13 20.54 -13.03
N MET A 42 -10.11 20.48 -12.13
CA MET A 42 -10.74 21.69 -11.56
C MET A 42 -10.64 21.79 -10.04
N ALA A 43 -9.43 21.73 -9.49
CA ALA A 43 -9.17 22.08 -8.10
C ALA A 43 -7.80 22.75 -7.94
N LYS A 44 -7.53 23.80 -8.74
CA LYS A 44 -6.40 24.70 -8.50
C LYS A 44 -6.84 26.11 -8.91
N VAL A 45 -7.46 26.84 -8.00
CA VAL A 45 -7.52 28.32 -8.10
C VAL A 45 -7.53 28.92 -6.71
N SER A 46 -6.58 29.82 -6.52
CA SER A 46 -6.54 31.04 -5.70
C SER A 46 -6.12 30.90 -4.24
N ILE A 47 -4.83 31.11 -3.98
CA ILE A 47 -4.36 31.81 -2.79
C ILE A 47 -3.81 33.15 -3.24
N THR A 48 -4.61 34.21 -2.98
CA THR A 48 -4.26 35.62 -3.23
C THR A 48 -3.43 36.14 -2.06
N LEU A 49 -2.29 36.77 -2.39
CA LEU A 49 -1.46 37.57 -1.48
C LEU A 49 -2.29 38.70 -0.87
N LEU A 50 -2.21 38.88 0.46
CA LEU A 50 -2.54 40.12 1.13
C LEU A 50 -1.31 40.59 1.91
N ALA A 51 -0.64 41.61 1.41
CA ALA A 51 0.42 42.33 2.07
C ALA A 51 -0.18 43.23 3.16
N ALA A 52 0.25 43.07 4.41
CA ALA A 52 -0.11 43.95 5.50
C ALA A 52 1.03 44.92 5.79
N VAL A 53 0.64 46.21 5.76
CA VAL A 53 1.43 47.42 6.03
C VAL A 53 1.80 47.47 7.51
N LEU A 54 3.10 47.70 7.83
CA LEU A 54 3.58 48.06 9.16
C LEU A 54 3.16 49.50 9.48
N ALA A 55 2.42 49.67 10.58
CA ALA A 55 2.29 50.96 11.26
C ALA A 55 2.89 50.86 12.65
N ALA A 56 3.94 51.61 12.89
CA ALA A 56 4.59 51.80 14.18
C ALA A 56 3.76 52.71 15.06
N SER A 57 3.56 52.37 16.33
CA SER A 57 3.05 53.31 17.35
C SER A 57 3.84 53.09 18.67
N PRO A 58 4.05 54.17 19.45
CA PRO A 58 5.07 54.26 20.50
C PRO A 58 4.62 53.64 21.82
N ALA A 59 5.61 53.16 22.55
CA ALA A 59 5.51 52.60 23.89
C ALA A 59 5.13 53.69 24.94
N LEU A 60 4.08 53.42 25.70
CA LEU A 60 3.81 54.07 26.99
C LEU A 60 4.06 53.05 28.11
N ALA A 61 5.04 53.34 28.92
CA ALA A 61 5.37 52.57 30.11
C ALA A 61 4.24 52.64 31.15
N GLN A 62 3.70 51.49 31.54
CA GLN A 62 2.80 51.36 32.69
C GLN A 62 3.44 50.44 33.73
N THR A 63 3.53 50.96 34.95
CA THR A 63 3.97 50.31 36.18
C THR A 63 3.17 49.06 36.53
N PRO A 64 3.79 48.03 37.16
CA PRO A 64 3.10 46.79 37.53
C PRO A 64 2.23 47.00 38.78
N GLY A 65 0.93 47.07 38.56
CA GLY A 65 -0.05 46.86 39.64
C GLY A 65 -0.26 45.37 39.88
N ALA A 66 -0.08 44.94 41.13
CA ALA A 66 -0.35 43.59 41.56
C ALA A 66 -1.85 43.23 41.35
N ALA A 67 -2.16 42.47 40.28
CA ALA A 67 -3.46 41.90 40.08
C ALA A 67 -3.55 40.57 40.82
N THR A 68 -4.28 40.53 41.91
CA THR A 68 -4.71 39.33 42.61
C THR A 68 -5.51 38.45 41.64
N SER A 69 -4.92 37.33 41.26
CA SER A 69 -5.61 36.33 40.40
C SER A 69 -6.76 35.71 41.20
N ALA A 70 -7.97 36.16 40.93
CA ALA A 70 -9.19 35.46 41.36
C ALA A 70 -9.24 34.13 40.63
N THR A 71 -8.96 33.03 41.33
CA THR A 71 -9.17 31.66 40.86
C THR A 71 -10.67 31.48 40.63
N THR A 72 -11.11 31.51 39.37
CA THR A 72 -12.45 31.10 39.01
C THR A 72 -12.59 29.61 39.36
N PRO A 73 -13.59 29.21 40.18
CA PRO A 73 -13.80 27.80 40.43
C PRO A 73 -14.10 27.13 39.08
N GLY A 74 -13.22 26.19 38.69
CA GLY A 74 -13.41 25.42 37.47
C GLY A 74 -14.78 24.75 37.51
N SER A 75 -15.56 24.91 36.45
CA SER A 75 -16.79 24.14 36.27
C SER A 75 -16.47 22.66 36.49
N PRO A 76 -17.27 21.94 37.29
CA PRO A 76 -17.06 20.52 37.48
C PRO A 76 -17.11 19.84 36.09
N PRO A 77 -16.25 18.84 35.85
CA PRO A 77 -16.33 18.08 34.59
C PRO A 77 -17.77 17.52 34.48
N PRO A 78 -18.33 17.50 33.24
CA PRO A 78 -19.67 16.97 33.05
C PRO A 78 -19.71 15.55 33.64
N PRO A 79 -20.75 15.20 34.41
CA PRO A 79 -20.88 13.89 35.02
C PRO A 79 -20.75 12.84 33.90
N ALA A 80 -19.85 11.87 34.09
CA ALA A 80 -19.82 10.68 33.25
C ALA A 80 -21.25 10.10 33.27
N LEU A 81 -21.92 10.13 32.12
CA LEU A 81 -23.27 9.61 31.97
C LEU A 81 -23.21 8.11 32.29
N GLY A 82 -23.52 7.74 33.53
CA GLY A 82 -23.73 6.35 33.92
C GLY A 82 -24.85 5.73 33.07
N PRO A 83 -24.96 4.40 33.05
CA PRO A 83 -25.99 3.74 32.27
C PRO A 83 -27.35 4.30 32.67
N ARG A 84 -28.20 4.60 31.66
CA ARG A 84 -29.57 5.00 31.88
C ARG A 84 -30.34 3.83 32.51
N ALA A 85 -31.41 4.11 33.29
CA ALA A 85 -32.25 3.06 33.85
C ALA A 85 -32.68 2.08 32.74
N GLY A 86 -32.37 0.80 32.92
CA GLY A 86 -32.68 -0.27 31.96
C GLY A 86 -31.50 -0.63 31.01
N GLN A 87 -30.41 0.13 30.97
CA GLN A 87 -29.24 -0.22 30.19
C GLN A 87 -28.27 -1.14 30.96
N ALA A 88 -27.63 -2.05 30.23
CA ALA A 88 -26.63 -2.97 30.74
C ALA A 88 -25.22 -2.59 30.22
N MET A 89 -24.22 -2.85 31.04
CA MET A 89 -22.83 -2.58 30.68
C MET A 89 -22.25 -3.74 29.86
N LEU A 90 -21.70 -3.42 28.69
CA LEU A 90 -20.93 -4.34 27.86
C LEU A 90 -19.45 -3.93 27.89
N ALA A 91 -18.62 -4.71 28.60
CA ALA A 91 -17.17 -4.53 28.61
C ALA A 91 -16.50 -5.48 27.60
N LEU A 92 -15.65 -4.95 26.72
CA LEU A 92 -15.00 -5.72 25.68
C LEU A 92 -13.49 -5.67 25.80
N SER A 93 -12.83 -6.77 25.42
CA SER A 93 -11.40 -6.84 25.26
C SER A 93 -11.03 -7.75 24.07
N ALA A 94 -9.83 -7.61 23.54
CA ALA A 94 -9.36 -8.49 22.48
C ALA A 94 -7.97 -9.06 22.81
N GLN A 95 -7.72 -10.26 22.29
CA GLN A 95 -6.45 -10.95 22.40
C GLN A 95 -6.08 -11.59 21.07
N PHE A 96 -4.79 -11.85 20.86
CA PHE A 96 -4.34 -12.66 19.74
C PHE A 96 -4.70 -14.13 19.94
N ALA A 97 -5.17 -14.79 18.88
CA ALA A 97 -5.61 -16.18 18.95
C ALA A 97 -4.42 -17.14 19.26
N GLY A 98 -3.25 -16.91 18.67
CA GLY A 98 -2.09 -17.80 18.76
C GLY A 98 -1.49 -17.85 20.17
N ASN A 99 -1.20 -16.71 20.76
CA ASN A 99 -0.46 -16.62 22.04
C ASN A 99 -1.28 -16.02 23.19
N ARG A 100 -2.55 -15.71 22.98
CA ARG A 100 -3.48 -15.10 23.94
C ARG A 100 -2.99 -13.78 24.57
N LYS A 101 -2.00 -13.11 23.96
CA LYS A 101 -1.57 -11.80 24.42
C LYS A 101 -2.68 -10.77 24.18
N PRO A 102 -2.96 -9.88 25.15
CA PRO A 102 -3.96 -8.83 24.97
C PRO A 102 -3.53 -7.83 23.90
N ILE A 103 -4.48 -7.37 23.10
CA ILE A 103 -4.27 -6.33 22.09
C ILE A 103 -4.55 -4.98 22.75
N ARG A 104 -3.52 -4.17 22.98
CA ARG A 104 -3.61 -2.92 23.75
C ARG A 104 -3.76 -1.66 22.90
N SER A 105 -3.67 -1.77 21.58
CA SER A 105 -3.78 -0.62 20.67
C SER A 105 -4.11 -1.05 19.25
N GLY A 106 -4.65 -0.10 18.46
CA GLY A 106 -4.94 -0.32 17.05
C GLY A 106 -6.19 -1.14 16.77
N LEU A 107 -7.05 -1.33 17.77
CA LEU A 107 -8.37 -1.94 17.62
C LEU A 107 -9.40 -0.91 17.18
N VAL A 108 -10.35 -1.35 16.37
CA VAL A 108 -11.55 -0.60 16.03
C VAL A 108 -12.75 -1.50 16.30
N TRP A 109 -13.51 -1.12 17.33
CA TRP A 109 -14.72 -1.84 17.74
C TRP A 109 -15.95 -1.27 17.05
N ARG A 110 -16.84 -2.17 16.65
CA ARG A 110 -18.20 -1.86 16.21
C ARG A 110 -19.15 -2.84 16.86
N VAL A 111 -20.17 -2.32 17.51
CA VAL A 111 -21.28 -3.12 18.05
C VAL A 111 -22.47 -2.88 17.14
N LEU A 112 -23.03 -3.94 16.60
CA LEU A 112 -24.17 -3.87 15.70
C LEU A 112 -25.38 -4.53 16.40
N SER A 113 -26.54 -3.85 16.40
CA SER A 113 -27.78 -4.46 16.82
C SER A 113 -28.30 -5.38 15.72
N GLU A 114 -28.79 -6.56 16.12
CA GLU A 114 -29.48 -7.47 15.23
C GLU A 114 -31.00 -7.32 15.41
N SER A 115 -31.70 -7.07 14.31
CA SER A 115 -33.17 -6.92 14.33
C SER A 115 -33.84 -8.23 13.96
N PHE A 116 -34.94 -8.56 14.64
CA PHE A 116 -35.70 -9.78 14.36
C PHE A 116 -36.60 -9.71 13.11
N ASP A 117 -36.76 -8.50 12.55
CA ASP A 117 -37.59 -8.22 11.38
C ASP A 117 -36.86 -8.42 10.02
N GLY A 118 -35.60 -8.94 10.04
CA GLY A 118 -34.80 -9.12 8.86
C GLY A 118 -34.15 -7.85 8.31
N SER A 119 -34.29 -6.72 9.02
CA SER A 119 -33.58 -5.49 8.66
C SER A 119 -32.05 -5.64 8.85
N PRO A 120 -31.22 -4.96 8.03
CA PRO A 120 -29.77 -5.08 8.13
C PRO A 120 -29.27 -4.60 9.50
N PRO A 121 -28.22 -5.24 10.06
CA PRO A 121 -27.66 -4.87 11.35
C PRO A 121 -27.23 -3.40 11.36
N ARG A 122 -27.57 -2.67 12.43
CA ARG A 122 -27.23 -1.26 12.62
C ARG A 122 -26.08 -1.11 13.62
N ILE A 123 -25.10 -0.25 13.32
CA ILE A 123 -24.04 0.07 14.26
C ILE A 123 -24.63 0.97 15.37
N VAL A 124 -24.62 0.47 16.59
CA VAL A 124 -25.13 1.16 17.79
C VAL A 124 -24.02 1.77 18.64
N ALA A 125 -22.79 1.22 18.56
CA ALA A 125 -21.63 1.77 19.26
C ALA A 125 -20.32 1.54 18.48
N ARG A 126 -19.35 2.42 18.70
CA ARG A 126 -17.98 2.34 18.15
C ARG A 126 -16.98 2.81 19.20
N SER A 127 -15.78 2.22 19.22
CA SER A 127 -14.65 2.69 20.00
C SER A 127 -13.33 2.28 19.36
N ASN A 128 -12.27 3.05 19.63
CA ASN A 128 -10.90 2.72 19.26
C ASN A 128 -10.06 2.36 20.51
N GLU A 129 -10.69 2.27 21.67
CA GLU A 129 -10.04 1.87 22.91
C GLU A 129 -9.70 0.37 22.90
N ALA A 130 -8.68 -0.02 23.64
CA ALA A 130 -8.30 -1.42 23.78
C ALA A 130 -9.38 -2.24 24.54
N GLU A 131 -9.96 -1.62 25.55
CA GLU A 131 -10.92 -2.24 26.47
C GLU A 131 -12.13 -1.30 26.65
N PRO A 132 -12.99 -1.14 25.63
CA PRO A 132 -14.14 -0.24 25.73
C PRO A 132 -15.25 -0.82 26.59
N SER A 133 -16.03 0.09 27.18
CA SER A 133 -17.27 -0.23 27.88
C SER A 133 -18.44 0.56 27.27
N PHE A 134 -19.54 -0.13 26.97
CA PHE A 134 -20.72 0.45 26.34
C PHE A 134 -21.97 0.22 27.24
N ALA A 135 -22.75 1.28 27.43
CA ALA A 135 -24.06 1.17 28.05
C ALA A 135 -25.11 0.96 26.94
N LEU A 136 -25.70 -0.22 26.86
CA LEU A 136 -26.64 -0.65 25.80
C LEU A 136 -27.87 -1.30 26.40
N ASP A 137 -28.97 -1.26 25.68
CA ASP A 137 -30.19 -1.97 26.07
C ASP A 137 -29.96 -3.50 26.00
N PRO A 138 -30.58 -4.30 26.87
CA PRO A 138 -30.54 -5.76 26.75
C PRO A 138 -31.01 -6.22 25.38
N GLY A 139 -30.27 -7.14 24.74
CA GLY A 139 -30.59 -7.57 23.37
C GLY A 139 -29.49 -8.42 22.73
N ILE A 140 -29.67 -8.73 21.44
CA ILE A 140 -28.71 -9.48 20.63
C ILE A 140 -27.88 -8.52 19.83
N TYR A 141 -26.56 -8.70 19.92
CA TYR A 141 -25.58 -7.86 19.26
C TYR A 141 -24.54 -8.69 18.52
N LEU A 142 -24.07 -8.13 17.40
CA LEU A 142 -22.92 -8.63 16.68
C LEU A 142 -21.72 -7.73 16.99
N LEU A 143 -20.74 -8.28 17.68
CA LEU A 143 -19.49 -7.61 17.97
C LEU A 143 -18.54 -7.78 16.77
N HIS A 144 -17.95 -6.70 16.32
CA HIS A 144 -16.89 -6.70 15.31
C HIS A 144 -15.70 -5.94 15.85
N ALA A 145 -14.56 -6.62 15.95
CA ALA A 145 -13.26 -6.03 16.30
C ALA A 145 -12.33 -6.12 15.09
N ALA A 146 -11.87 -4.98 14.57
CA ALA A 146 -10.90 -4.90 13.50
C ALA A 146 -9.52 -4.51 14.06
N TYR A 147 -8.46 -5.13 13.49
CA TYR A 147 -7.07 -4.87 13.79
C TYR A 147 -6.28 -4.81 12.47
N GLY A 148 -6.21 -3.63 11.87
CA GLY A 148 -5.71 -3.46 10.51
C GLY A 148 -6.59 -4.19 9.49
N PHE A 149 -6.00 -5.09 8.71
CA PHE A 149 -6.71 -5.93 7.73
C PHE A 149 -7.34 -7.18 8.34
N ALA A 150 -7.01 -7.50 9.62
CA ALA A 150 -7.61 -8.61 10.34
C ALA A 150 -8.86 -8.18 11.09
N SER A 151 -9.80 -9.09 11.29
CA SER A 151 -10.97 -8.84 12.12
C SER A 151 -11.51 -10.13 12.73
N ALA A 152 -12.27 -9.98 13.82
CA ALA A 152 -13.07 -11.05 14.40
C ALA A 152 -14.48 -10.54 14.64
N THR A 153 -15.45 -11.44 14.49
CA THR A 153 -16.85 -11.16 14.70
C THR A 153 -17.43 -12.20 15.65
N LYS A 154 -18.25 -11.76 16.61
CA LYS A 154 -18.92 -12.64 17.59
C LYS A 154 -20.32 -12.16 17.87
N ARG A 155 -21.29 -13.06 17.83
CA ARG A 155 -22.66 -12.79 18.26
C ARG A 155 -22.76 -13.00 19.76
N ILE A 156 -23.39 -12.06 20.46
CA ILE A 156 -23.63 -12.11 21.92
C ILE A 156 -25.08 -11.79 22.26
N THR A 157 -25.49 -12.22 23.43
CA THR A 157 -26.73 -11.77 24.06
C THR A 157 -26.39 -10.97 25.31
N LEU A 158 -26.73 -9.68 25.33
CA LEU A 158 -26.55 -8.80 26.47
C LEU A 158 -27.80 -8.88 27.35
N GLY A 159 -27.63 -9.40 28.55
CA GLY A 159 -28.69 -9.42 29.58
C GLY A 159 -28.67 -8.17 30.44
N ALA A 160 -29.69 -7.97 31.29
CA ALA A 160 -29.79 -6.81 32.18
C ALA A 160 -28.63 -6.69 33.21
N GLN A 161 -27.94 -7.79 33.49
CA GLN A 161 -26.81 -7.81 34.43
C GLN A 161 -25.48 -7.34 33.82
N GLY A 162 -25.47 -7.02 32.50
CA GLY A 162 -24.27 -6.71 31.78
C GLY A 162 -23.51 -7.95 31.32
N LEU A 163 -22.42 -7.72 30.55
CA LEU A 163 -21.57 -8.78 30.00
C LEU A 163 -20.13 -8.24 29.87
N SER A 164 -19.18 -9.08 30.27
CA SER A 164 -17.77 -8.87 29.89
C SER A 164 -17.36 -9.96 28.91
N ASP A 165 -16.87 -9.58 27.73
CA ASP A 165 -16.50 -10.54 26.70
C ASP A 165 -15.15 -10.25 26.07
N LYS A 166 -14.51 -11.32 25.59
CA LYS A 166 -13.19 -11.28 25.01
C LYS A 166 -13.20 -11.89 23.61
N LEU A 167 -12.72 -11.14 22.62
CA LEU A 167 -12.57 -11.61 21.24
C LEU A 167 -11.14 -12.06 20.97
N SER A 168 -10.99 -13.20 20.27
CA SER A 168 -9.71 -13.68 19.79
C SER A 168 -9.57 -13.33 18.32
N ILE A 169 -8.48 -12.63 17.96
CA ILE A 169 -8.19 -12.21 16.59
C ILE A 169 -6.95 -12.97 16.10
N SER A 170 -7.08 -13.74 15.02
CA SER A 170 -5.94 -14.37 14.34
C SER A 170 -5.24 -13.34 13.46
N ALA A 171 -4.33 -12.58 14.05
CA ALA A 171 -3.61 -11.51 13.39
C ALA A 171 -2.18 -11.40 13.87
N GLY A 172 -1.29 -10.99 12.98
CA GLY A 172 0.07 -10.57 13.28
C GLY A 172 0.39 -9.24 12.63
N ALA A 173 1.66 -8.86 12.68
CA ALA A 173 2.15 -7.70 11.97
C ALA A 173 3.32 -8.09 11.07
N LEU A 174 3.46 -7.41 9.93
CA LEU A 174 4.54 -7.58 8.98
C LEU A 174 5.29 -6.25 8.84
N SER A 175 6.62 -6.31 8.91
CA SER A 175 7.50 -5.19 8.60
C SER A 175 8.49 -5.63 7.53
N LEU A 176 8.59 -4.84 6.46
CA LEU A 176 9.37 -5.17 5.27
C LEU A 176 10.59 -4.27 5.13
N ALA A 177 11.68 -4.82 4.68
CA ALA A 177 12.90 -4.11 4.33
C ALA A 177 13.50 -4.68 3.04
N GLY A 178 14.40 -3.95 2.41
CA GLY A 178 15.17 -4.43 1.27
C GLY A 178 16.66 -4.18 1.46
N SER A 179 17.48 -5.02 0.86
CA SER A 179 18.93 -4.87 0.85
C SER A 179 19.55 -5.29 -0.48
N ILE A 180 20.79 -4.84 -0.72
CA ILE A 180 21.67 -5.36 -1.77
C ILE A 180 22.86 -6.00 -1.06
N GLY A 181 22.96 -7.31 -1.14
CA GLY A 181 23.86 -8.05 -0.25
C GLY A 181 23.54 -7.75 1.21
N GLU A 182 24.50 -7.22 1.97
CA GLU A 182 24.32 -6.82 3.37
C GLU A 182 23.95 -5.34 3.54
N THR A 183 23.99 -4.53 2.48
CA THR A 183 23.73 -3.09 2.55
C THR A 183 22.23 -2.82 2.48
N PRO A 184 21.63 -2.17 3.50
CA PRO A 184 20.22 -1.80 3.46
C PRO A 184 19.94 -0.76 2.36
N ILE A 185 18.83 -0.93 1.64
CA ILE A 185 18.34 0.06 0.68
C ILE A 185 17.56 1.15 1.42
N ALA A 186 17.77 2.40 1.03
CA ALA A 186 17.06 3.55 1.61
C ALA A 186 15.53 3.38 1.46
N PRO A 187 14.73 3.62 2.52
CA PRO A 187 13.28 3.42 2.50
C PRO A 187 12.54 4.18 1.41
N ALA A 188 13.05 5.34 1.00
CA ALA A 188 12.45 6.16 -0.07
C ALA A 188 12.56 5.53 -1.46
N GLN A 189 13.50 4.60 -1.67
CA GLN A 189 13.75 3.92 -2.94
C GLN A 189 13.02 2.58 -3.05
N LEU A 190 12.35 2.14 -1.97
CA LEU A 190 11.64 0.86 -1.91
C LEU A 190 10.13 1.07 -1.85
N ASN A 191 9.45 0.19 -2.56
CA ASN A 191 8.00 0.09 -2.50
C ASN A 191 7.60 -1.39 -2.44
N PHE A 192 6.65 -1.72 -1.56
CA PHE A 192 6.18 -3.09 -1.42
C PHE A 192 4.70 -3.20 -1.73
N SER A 193 4.35 -4.32 -2.34
CA SER A 193 2.97 -4.77 -2.52
C SER A 193 2.79 -6.12 -1.86
N VAL A 194 1.68 -6.29 -1.15
CA VAL A 194 1.35 -7.49 -0.37
C VAL A 194 0.13 -8.15 -0.98
N PHE A 195 0.25 -9.43 -1.32
CA PHE A 195 -0.81 -10.21 -1.94
C PHE A 195 -1.14 -11.45 -1.09
N VAL A 196 -2.39 -11.88 -1.13
CA VAL A 196 -2.80 -13.21 -0.68
C VAL A 196 -2.70 -14.15 -1.87
N PRO A 197 -1.93 -15.25 -1.79
CA PRO A 197 -1.85 -16.24 -2.85
C PRO A 197 -3.23 -16.81 -3.16
N LEU A 198 -3.55 -16.95 -4.45
CA LEU A 198 -4.78 -17.57 -4.94
C LEU A 198 -4.41 -18.71 -5.90
N GLN A 199 -5.15 -19.82 -5.81
CA GLN A 199 -4.96 -20.92 -6.75
C GLN A 199 -5.30 -20.44 -8.18
N GLY A 200 -4.38 -20.70 -9.12
CA GLY A 200 -4.56 -20.33 -10.53
C GLY A 200 -4.26 -18.86 -10.87
N ASN A 201 -3.78 -18.07 -9.91
CA ASN A 201 -3.33 -16.69 -10.16
C ASN A 201 -1.92 -16.51 -9.59
N SER A 202 -0.95 -16.23 -10.46
CA SER A 202 0.47 -16.11 -10.08
C SER A 202 0.78 -14.93 -9.16
N GLU A 203 -0.04 -13.87 -9.20
CA GLU A 203 0.15 -12.69 -8.35
C GLU A 203 -0.71 -12.75 -7.08
N GLY A 204 -1.87 -13.43 -7.14
CA GLY A 204 -2.81 -13.46 -6.03
C GLY A 204 -3.70 -12.21 -5.93
N ARG A 205 -4.38 -12.04 -4.79
CA ARG A 205 -5.22 -10.87 -4.51
C ARG A 205 -4.45 -9.81 -3.74
N LEU A 206 -4.37 -8.61 -4.29
CA LEU A 206 -3.74 -7.47 -3.62
C LEU A 206 -4.46 -7.14 -2.29
N VAL A 207 -3.69 -7.01 -1.22
CA VAL A 207 -4.15 -6.61 0.12
C VAL A 207 -3.70 -5.21 0.45
N ALA A 208 -2.42 -4.89 0.20
CA ALA A 208 -1.85 -3.58 0.44
C ALA A 208 -0.84 -3.24 -0.66
N SER A 209 -0.84 -1.99 -1.10
CA SER A 209 0.12 -1.44 -2.08
C SER A 209 0.80 -0.20 -1.52
N ASN A 210 1.92 0.18 -2.12
CA ASN A 210 2.70 1.35 -1.72
C ASN A 210 3.16 1.33 -0.26
N VAL A 211 3.37 0.14 0.30
CA VAL A 211 3.88 -0.04 1.65
C VAL A 211 5.34 0.39 1.69
N LYS A 212 5.70 1.17 2.70
CA LYS A 212 7.07 1.68 2.88
C LYS A 212 7.91 0.74 3.71
N SER A 213 9.22 0.76 3.48
CA SER A 213 10.17 0.01 4.30
C SER A 213 10.06 0.42 5.77
N GLY A 214 9.96 -0.58 6.66
CA GLY A 214 9.80 -0.38 8.10
C GLY A 214 8.36 -0.11 8.56
N GLU A 215 7.41 0.08 7.65
CA GLU A 215 5.99 0.25 8.01
C GLU A 215 5.41 -1.06 8.58
N LEU A 216 4.62 -0.93 9.66
CA LEU A 216 3.94 -2.06 10.29
C LEU A 216 2.56 -2.28 9.67
N ILE A 217 2.41 -3.38 8.95
CA ILE A 217 1.15 -3.81 8.35
C ILE A 217 0.54 -4.89 9.24
N ARG A 218 -0.68 -4.65 9.75
CA ARG A 218 -1.42 -5.62 10.56
C ARG A 218 -2.28 -6.49 9.65
N LEU A 219 -1.98 -7.79 9.61
CA LEU A 219 -2.56 -8.76 8.68
C LEU A 219 -3.19 -9.93 9.43
N PRO A 220 -4.20 -10.60 8.86
CA PRO A 220 -4.58 -11.93 9.30
C PRO A 220 -3.38 -12.88 9.32
N GLU A 221 -3.42 -13.86 10.21
CA GLU A 221 -2.45 -14.97 10.17
C GLU A 221 -2.55 -15.70 8.84
N GLY A 222 -1.39 -15.94 8.19
CA GLY A 222 -1.36 -16.60 6.89
C GLY A 222 -0.06 -16.38 6.14
N THR A 223 0.02 -16.92 4.91
CA THR A 223 1.14 -16.70 3.99
C THR A 223 0.78 -15.63 2.99
N TYR A 224 1.71 -14.73 2.72
CA TYR A 224 1.56 -13.60 1.82
C TYR A 224 2.66 -13.61 0.78
N HIS A 225 2.30 -13.33 -0.46
CA HIS A 225 3.25 -13.08 -1.53
C HIS A 225 3.63 -11.60 -1.52
N ILE A 226 4.92 -11.30 -1.34
CA ILE A 226 5.45 -9.94 -1.26
C ILE A 226 6.18 -9.63 -2.55
N VAL A 227 5.85 -8.50 -3.15
CA VAL A 227 6.56 -7.94 -4.30
C VAL A 227 7.25 -6.67 -3.83
N SER A 228 8.57 -6.63 -3.91
CA SER A 228 9.41 -5.47 -3.60
C SER A 228 9.92 -4.86 -4.90
N THR A 229 9.74 -3.56 -5.07
CA THR A 229 10.28 -2.79 -6.19
C THR A 229 11.33 -1.81 -5.68
N TYR A 230 12.53 -1.87 -6.23
CA TYR A 230 13.63 -0.96 -5.97
C TYR A 230 13.78 0.01 -7.14
N GLY A 231 13.54 1.29 -6.88
CA GLY A 231 13.44 2.30 -7.93
C GLY A 231 12.15 2.18 -8.75
N ASP A 232 12.22 2.52 -10.02
CA ASP A 232 11.08 2.64 -10.93
C ASP A 232 11.26 1.90 -12.28
N SER A 233 12.19 0.93 -12.31
CA SER A 233 12.49 0.13 -13.49
C SER A 233 12.17 -1.36 -13.26
N ASN A 234 13.12 -2.25 -13.51
CA ASN A 234 12.94 -3.70 -13.46
C ASN A 234 13.56 -4.38 -12.23
N ALA A 235 14.05 -3.63 -11.24
CA ALA A 235 14.63 -4.20 -10.04
C ALA A 235 13.53 -4.66 -9.05
N ILE A 236 12.90 -5.79 -9.38
CA ILE A 236 11.78 -6.37 -8.65
C ILE A 236 12.22 -7.67 -7.98
N GLN A 237 11.89 -7.81 -6.69
CA GLN A 237 12.10 -9.03 -5.92
C GLN A 237 10.77 -9.55 -5.36
N ARG A 238 10.62 -10.88 -5.34
CA ARG A 238 9.42 -11.57 -4.84
C ARG A 238 9.80 -12.57 -3.76
N SER A 239 8.96 -12.69 -2.74
CA SER A 239 9.16 -13.67 -1.67
C SER A 239 7.83 -13.99 -0.99
N ASP A 240 7.66 -15.21 -0.53
CA ASP A 240 6.54 -15.60 0.31
C ASP A 240 6.93 -15.46 1.78
N VAL A 241 6.07 -14.80 2.56
CA VAL A 241 6.30 -14.53 3.97
C VAL A 241 5.11 -15.01 4.79
N ARG A 242 5.38 -15.77 5.86
CA ARG A 242 4.35 -16.23 6.80
C ARG A 242 4.20 -15.24 7.95
N VAL A 243 2.97 -14.79 8.18
CA VAL A 243 2.59 -13.95 9.32
C VAL A 243 1.93 -14.85 10.37
N GLU A 244 2.43 -14.80 11.61
CA GLU A 244 1.93 -15.57 12.75
C GLU A 244 1.16 -14.69 13.74
N SER A 245 0.12 -15.27 14.35
CA SER A 245 -0.74 -14.55 15.29
C SER A 245 0.01 -14.07 16.53
N GLY A 246 -0.14 -12.78 16.82
CA GLY A 246 0.46 -12.13 17.99
C GLY A 246 1.97 -11.87 17.87
N GLN A 247 2.54 -11.99 16.67
CA GLN A 247 3.95 -11.73 16.41
C GLN A 247 4.14 -10.63 15.36
N VAL A 248 5.32 -10.00 15.39
CA VAL A 248 5.81 -9.11 14.34
C VAL A 248 6.81 -9.89 13.50
N THR A 249 6.44 -10.21 12.27
CA THR A 249 7.33 -10.83 11.29
C THR A 249 8.12 -9.72 10.60
N GLN A 250 9.46 -9.81 10.66
CA GLN A 250 10.34 -8.94 9.90
C GLN A 250 10.89 -9.73 8.71
N ALA A 251 10.78 -9.17 7.51
CA ALA A 251 11.29 -9.82 6.30
C ALA A 251 12.11 -8.81 5.48
N THR A 252 13.32 -9.22 5.11
CA THR A 252 14.21 -8.45 4.23
C THR A 252 14.29 -9.14 2.88
N LEU A 253 13.96 -8.40 1.81
CA LEU A 253 14.08 -8.87 0.44
C LEU A 253 15.41 -8.42 -0.14
N HIS A 254 16.21 -9.40 -0.62
CA HIS A 254 17.55 -9.15 -1.16
C HIS A 254 17.46 -8.87 -2.65
N HIS A 255 17.67 -7.61 -3.03
CA HIS A 255 17.72 -7.20 -4.43
C HIS A 255 19.07 -7.47 -5.06
N ARG A 256 19.05 -7.90 -6.31
CA ARG A 256 20.24 -8.01 -7.18
C ARG A 256 20.13 -6.91 -8.23
N ALA A 257 20.59 -5.72 -7.88
CA ALA A 257 20.44 -4.51 -8.68
C ALA A 257 21.57 -3.54 -8.39
N ALA A 258 21.75 -2.54 -9.28
CA ALA A 258 22.65 -1.42 -9.06
C ALA A 258 22.05 -0.15 -9.68
N GLN A 259 22.51 1.01 -9.19
CA GLN A 259 22.23 2.30 -9.78
C GLN A 259 23.26 2.61 -10.86
N VAL A 260 22.81 2.95 -12.06
CA VAL A 260 23.67 3.37 -13.16
C VAL A 260 23.37 4.82 -13.54
N THR A 261 24.41 5.60 -13.80
CA THR A 261 24.31 6.95 -14.36
C THR A 261 24.60 6.88 -15.84
N LEU A 262 23.66 7.32 -16.67
CA LEU A 262 23.80 7.27 -18.14
C LEU A 262 24.41 8.57 -18.64
N LYS A 263 25.38 8.48 -19.58
CA LYS A 263 26.07 9.63 -20.16
C LYS A 263 26.26 9.43 -21.66
N LEU A 264 26.07 10.47 -22.45
CA LEU A 264 26.57 10.55 -23.83
C LEU A 264 27.71 11.55 -23.84
N VAL A 265 28.87 11.14 -24.30
CA VAL A 265 30.10 11.93 -24.28
C VAL A 265 30.80 11.92 -25.65
N ALA A 266 31.55 12.96 -26.00
CA ALA A 266 32.34 13.02 -27.25
C ALA A 266 33.55 12.08 -27.22
N GLY A 267 34.09 11.76 -26.06
CA GLY A 267 35.20 10.85 -25.82
C GLY A 267 35.20 10.36 -24.36
N PRO A 268 35.97 9.30 -24.04
CA PRO A 268 36.02 8.72 -22.71
C PRO A 268 36.33 9.76 -21.62
N GLY A 269 35.50 9.83 -20.57
CA GLY A 269 35.66 10.81 -19.48
C GLY A 269 35.32 12.25 -19.86
N GLY A 270 34.78 12.49 -21.06
CA GLY A 270 34.37 13.80 -21.54
C GLY A 270 33.12 14.35 -20.84
N GLU A 271 32.81 15.61 -21.14
CA GLU A 271 31.60 16.26 -20.66
C GLU A 271 30.37 15.64 -21.32
N ALA A 272 29.31 15.43 -20.53
CA ALA A 272 28.08 14.81 -21.01
C ALA A 272 27.18 15.82 -21.75
N PHE A 273 26.62 15.39 -22.87
CA PHE A 273 25.66 16.18 -23.64
C PHE A 273 24.36 16.36 -22.89
N ALA A 274 23.95 17.63 -22.75
CA ALA A 274 22.67 17.96 -22.15
C ALA A 274 21.49 17.60 -23.09
N GLY A 275 20.33 17.25 -22.50
CA GLY A 275 19.12 16.98 -23.27
C GLY A 275 19.14 15.68 -24.08
N THR A 276 20.08 14.78 -23.83
CA THR A 276 20.14 13.46 -24.45
C THR A 276 18.96 12.61 -24.00
N ALA A 277 18.28 11.96 -24.96
CA ALA A 277 17.26 10.97 -24.68
C ALA A 277 17.89 9.57 -24.66
N PHE A 278 17.74 8.89 -23.53
CA PHE A 278 18.25 7.54 -23.32
C PHE A 278 17.13 6.52 -23.29
N SER A 279 17.35 5.37 -23.92
CA SER A 279 16.51 4.19 -23.80
C SER A 279 17.37 3.01 -23.37
N VAL A 280 17.04 2.39 -22.25
CA VAL A 280 17.66 1.15 -21.75
C VAL A 280 16.79 -0.01 -22.20
N LEU A 281 17.39 -0.98 -22.90
CA LEU A 281 16.71 -2.14 -23.45
C LEU A 281 17.32 -3.44 -22.93
N THR A 282 16.52 -4.51 -22.97
CA THR A 282 17.05 -5.87 -22.89
C THR A 282 17.84 -6.20 -24.15
N PRO A 283 18.69 -7.23 -24.15
CA PRO A 283 19.33 -7.71 -25.39
C PRO A 283 18.33 -8.17 -26.45
N GLY A 284 17.09 -8.52 -26.06
CA GLY A 284 15.99 -8.87 -26.97
C GLY A 284 15.29 -7.66 -27.60
N GLY A 285 15.62 -6.42 -27.18
CA GLY A 285 15.05 -5.19 -27.74
C GLY A 285 13.86 -4.62 -26.95
N ASP A 286 13.45 -5.24 -25.83
CA ASP A 286 12.38 -4.71 -24.99
C ASP A 286 12.86 -3.50 -24.20
N VAL A 287 12.12 -2.39 -24.25
CA VAL A 287 12.45 -1.17 -23.53
C VAL A 287 12.14 -1.36 -22.03
N ILE A 288 13.14 -1.22 -21.19
CA ILE A 288 13.05 -1.29 -19.72
C ILE A 288 12.80 0.10 -19.13
N ARG A 289 13.55 1.12 -19.60
CA ARG A 289 13.47 2.48 -19.07
C ARG A 289 13.84 3.51 -20.12
N GLU A 290 13.15 4.63 -20.10
CA GLU A 290 13.52 5.83 -20.84
C GLU A 290 13.82 6.97 -19.86
N ALA A 291 14.83 7.79 -20.19
CA ALA A 291 15.24 8.93 -19.39
C ALA A 291 15.81 10.03 -20.29
N ILE A 292 15.66 11.29 -19.87
CA ILE A 292 16.19 12.45 -20.58
C ILE A 292 17.05 13.27 -19.62
N GLY A 293 18.23 13.69 -20.08
CA GLY A 293 19.12 14.53 -19.29
C GLY A 293 20.59 14.34 -19.66
N ALA A 294 21.49 15.02 -18.93
CA ALA A 294 22.94 14.83 -19.06
C ALA A 294 23.44 13.63 -18.24
N PHE A 295 22.83 13.41 -17.05
CA PHE A 295 23.23 12.40 -16.06
C PHE A 295 22.02 11.71 -15.42
N PRO A 296 21.08 11.14 -16.21
CA PRO A 296 19.96 10.44 -15.61
C PRO A 296 20.46 9.18 -14.88
N GLN A 297 19.90 8.98 -13.68
CA GLN A 297 20.17 7.81 -12.85
C GLN A 297 19.02 6.81 -12.99
N VAL A 298 19.35 5.55 -13.19
CA VAL A 298 18.40 4.45 -13.37
C VAL A 298 18.84 3.27 -12.51
N ILE A 299 17.89 2.69 -11.80
CA ILE A 299 18.12 1.46 -11.02
C ILE A 299 17.71 0.27 -11.89
N LEU A 300 18.66 -0.63 -12.15
CA LEU A 300 18.46 -1.80 -12.99
C LEU A 300 18.78 -3.08 -12.22
N SER A 301 18.03 -4.14 -12.50
CA SER A 301 18.41 -5.47 -12.03
C SER A 301 19.73 -5.92 -12.64
N GLU A 302 20.42 -6.84 -11.97
CA GLU A 302 21.61 -7.49 -12.53
C GLU A 302 21.29 -8.17 -13.86
N GLY A 303 22.11 -7.94 -14.87
CA GLY A 303 21.92 -8.49 -16.22
C GLY A 303 22.64 -7.70 -17.31
N ASP A 304 22.42 -8.14 -18.54
CA ASP A 304 22.96 -7.51 -19.73
C ASP A 304 21.91 -6.58 -20.36
N TYR A 305 22.34 -5.43 -20.87
CA TYR A 305 21.49 -4.37 -21.40
C TYR A 305 22.11 -3.70 -22.60
N VAL A 306 21.26 -3.09 -23.43
CA VAL A 306 21.64 -2.19 -24.51
C VAL A 306 21.19 -0.78 -24.15
N LEU A 307 22.11 0.18 -24.13
CA LEU A 307 21.82 1.60 -23.98
C LEU A 307 21.79 2.27 -25.36
N ILE A 308 20.67 2.90 -25.68
CA ILE A 308 20.53 3.76 -26.86
C ILE A 308 20.46 5.20 -26.37
N ALA A 309 21.33 6.05 -26.92
CA ALA A 309 21.35 7.50 -26.71
C ALA A 309 20.96 8.20 -28.02
N ARG A 310 20.01 9.13 -27.94
CA ARG A 310 19.57 9.96 -29.06
C ARG A 310 19.88 11.42 -28.76
N GLN A 311 20.62 12.08 -29.65
CA GLN A 311 21.01 13.47 -29.53
C GLN A 311 20.96 14.13 -30.92
N GLU A 312 20.20 15.22 -31.08
CA GLU A 312 20.11 16.01 -32.30
C GLU A 312 19.88 15.18 -33.58
N GLY A 313 19.01 14.16 -33.48
CA GLY A 313 18.67 13.27 -34.59
C GLY A 313 19.66 12.13 -34.83
N GLN A 314 20.78 12.10 -34.14
CA GLN A 314 21.75 11.00 -34.18
C GLN A 314 21.43 9.95 -33.12
N VAL A 315 21.78 8.70 -33.41
CA VAL A 315 21.54 7.55 -32.55
C VAL A 315 22.87 6.82 -32.28
N PHE A 316 23.15 6.65 -31.00
CA PHE A 316 24.35 5.95 -30.54
C PHE A 316 23.93 4.79 -29.66
N SER A 317 24.70 3.71 -29.65
CA SER A 317 24.37 2.53 -28.80
C SER A 317 25.60 1.97 -28.12
N ARG A 318 25.40 1.33 -26.96
CA ARG A 318 26.41 0.62 -26.20
C ARG A 318 25.81 -0.53 -25.43
N ASP A 319 26.41 -1.71 -25.54
CA ASP A 319 26.09 -2.84 -24.66
C ASP A 319 26.79 -2.66 -23.31
N PHE A 320 26.11 -2.98 -22.23
CA PHE A 320 26.68 -2.93 -20.90
C PHE A 320 26.06 -4.00 -19.99
N LYS A 321 26.75 -4.33 -18.91
CA LYS A 321 26.32 -5.30 -17.92
C LYS A 321 26.14 -4.61 -16.58
N VAL A 322 25.06 -4.90 -15.87
CA VAL A 322 24.81 -4.49 -14.49
C VAL A 322 25.21 -5.62 -13.56
N GLU A 323 26.03 -5.31 -12.56
CA GLU A 323 26.41 -6.23 -11.47
C GLU A 323 25.81 -5.73 -10.16
N ALA A 324 25.22 -6.64 -9.38
CA ALA A 324 24.56 -6.27 -8.13
C ALA A 324 25.50 -5.54 -7.15
N GLY A 325 25.03 -4.41 -6.63
CA GLY A 325 25.76 -3.59 -5.65
C GLY A 325 26.95 -2.81 -6.21
N ARG A 326 27.11 -2.75 -7.53
CA ARG A 326 28.17 -1.98 -8.20
C ARG A 326 27.56 -0.82 -8.98
N ASP A 327 27.40 0.29 -8.32
CA ASP A 327 26.98 1.54 -8.95
C ASP A 327 28.08 2.07 -9.86
N ARG A 328 27.72 2.50 -11.09
CA ARG A 328 28.68 3.01 -12.06
C ARG A 328 28.06 3.91 -13.13
N ASP A 329 28.93 4.64 -13.78
CA ASP A 329 28.61 5.44 -14.96
C ASP A 329 28.72 4.59 -16.24
N ILE A 330 27.73 4.73 -17.12
CA ILE A 330 27.69 4.10 -18.44
C ILE A 330 27.79 5.19 -19.48
N GLU A 331 28.98 5.28 -20.11
CA GLU A 331 29.26 6.28 -21.12
C GLU A 331 29.02 5.71 -22.52
N VAL A 332 28.18 6.37 -23.31
CA VAL A 332 28.05 6.15 -24.75
C VAL A 332 28.94 7.18 -25.46
N ILE A 333 29.73 6.74 -26.42
CA ILE A 333 30.60 7.63 -27.18
C ILE A 333 29.87 8.08 -28.45
N ALA A 334 29.76 9.39 -28.65
CA ALA A 334 29.17 10.01 -29.84
C ALA A 334 30.15 9.93 -31.02
N ARG A 335 30.18 8.78 -31.72
CA ARG A 335 31.03 8.54 -32.90
C ARG A 335 30.22 7.96 -34.03
#